data_ccf3709dbef5a6707f7e60ef1a228ec1
#
_entry.id   ccf3709dbef5a6707f7e60ef1a228ec1
#
_cell.length_a   1.000
_cell.length_b   1.000
_cell.length_c   1.000
_cell.angle_alpha   90.00
_cell.angle_beta   90.00
_cell.angle_gamma   90.00
#
_symmetry.space_group_name_H-M   'P 1'
#
loop_
_entity.id
_entity.type
_entity.pdbx_description
1 polymer ?
#
loop_
_entity_poly.entity_id
_entity_poly.type
_entity_poly.pdbx_seq_one_letter_code
_entity_poly.pdbx_strand_id
1 'polypeptide(L)'
;MIKQPEYIFDKESGISKCIITDKQGHKFIGEAKCHPEDMDMNSRFTGITIAEMRANREVFRHIRDNEIIPELKSLKELYGVMKHSTRFNPQSYENIMLQRMIRQKENELSEIRAMIAAQSKDIRQFLYEKEKCYQGIRRHRAEAAQEQGQNEIK
;
A
#
# COMPACT_ATOMS: atom_id res chain seq x y z
N MET A 1 -8.03 14.08 9.80
CA MET A 1 -6.80 13.70 10.52
C MET A 1 -6.88 12.20 10.74
N ILE A 2 -5.93 11.44 10.24
CA ILE A 2 -5.78 9.99 10.52
C ILE A 2 -5.34 9.87 11.98
N LYS A 3 -5.87 8.89 12.74
CA LYS A 3 -5.37 8.58 14.09
C LYS A 3 -3.96 7.99 13.98
N GLN A 4 -3.19 8.07 15.07
CA GLN A 4 -1.88 7.42 15.11
C GLN A 4 -2.03 5.93 14.79
N PRO A 5 -1.12 5.35 13.97
CA PRO A 5 -1.14 3.92 13.67
C PRO A 5 -0.97 3.08 14.93
N GLU A 6 -1.72 1.98 15.00
CA GLU A 6 -1.54 0.96 16.02
C GLU A 6 -0.66 -0.16 15.45
N TYR A 7 0.34 -0.59 16.22
CA TYR A 7 1.27 -1.65 15.79
C TYR A 7 1.17 -2.86 16.69
N ILE A 8 1.06 -4.03 16.08
CA ILE A 8 1.07 -5.33 16.76
C ILE A 8 2.24 -6.13 16.20
N PHE A 9 3.08 -6.66 17.08
CA PHE A 9 4.17 -7.55 16.71
C PHE A 9 4.14 -8.78 17.60
N ASP A 10 3.95 -9.92 16.97
CA ASP A 10 4.01 -11.24 17.60
C ASP A 10 5.25 -11.98 17.08
N LYS A 11 6.24 -12.11 17.94
CA LYS A 11 7.51 -12.77 17.62
C LYS A 11 7.34 -14.29 17.46
N GLU A 12 6.40 -14.89 18.17
CA GLU A 12 6.20 -16.34 18.14
C GLU A 12 5.54 -16.78 16.84
N SER A 13 4.50 -16.08 16.41
CA SER A 13 3.84 -16.35 15.12
C SER A 13 4.53 -15.73 13.91
N GLY A 14 5.48 -14.83 14.12
CA GLY A 14 6.14 -14.05 13.07
C GLY A 14 5.23 -13.05 12.37
N ILE A 15 4.12 -12.68 13.00
CA ILE A 15 3.13 -11.77 12.41
C ILE A 15 3.34 -10.35 12.94
N SER A 16 3.37 -9.41 12.01
CA SER A 16 3.33 -7.96 12.29
C SER A 16 2.11 -7.36 11.63
N LYS A 17 1.40 -6.48 12.34
CA LYS A 17 0.23 -5.76 11.84
C LYS A 17 0.39 -4.28 12.09
N CYS A 18 -0.09 -3.47 11.13
CA CYS A 18 -0.31 -2.06 11.29
C CYS A 18 -1.78 -1.76 11.01
N ILE A 19 -2.44 -1.04 11.92
CA ILE A 19 -3.84 -0.65 11.81
C ILE A 19 -3.91 0.87 11.77
N ILE A 20 -4.37 1.41 10.66
CA ILE A 20 -4.62 2.84 10.47
C ILE A 20 -6.13 3.06 10.55
N THR A 21 -6.57 4.01 11.37
CA THR A 21 -7.98 4.35 11.50
C THR A 21 -8.23 5.78 11.01
N ASP A 22 -9.19 5.96 10.11
CA ASP A 22 -9.62 7.28 9.66
C ASP A 22 -10.57 7.98 10.64
N LYS A 23 -11.03 9.18 10.29
CA LYS A 23 -11.98 9.95 11.13
C LYS A 23 -13.36 9.30 11.21
N GLN A 24 -13.74 8.53 10.20
CA GLN A 24 -15.04 7.87 10.11
C GLN A 24 -15.03 6.52 10.84
N GLY A 25 -13.86 6.06 11.30
CA GLY A 25 -13.70 4.80 12.01
C GLY A 25 -13.38 3.61 11.10
N HIS A 26 -13.13 3.82 9.80
CA HIS A 26 -12.66 2.76 8.92
C HIS A 26 -11.25 2.35 9.31
N LYS A 27 -11.01 1.04 9.35
CA LYS A 27 -9.72 0.46 9.70
C LYS A 27 -9.05 -0.12 8.46
N PHE A 28 -7.82 0.32 8.21
CA PHE A 28 -6.97 -0.17 7.14
C PHE A 28 -5.86 -1.00 7.76
N ILE A 29 -5.82 -2.28 7.41
CA ILE A 29 -4.92 -3.24 8.04
C ILE A 29 -3.87 -3.68 7.03
N GLY A 30 -2.60 -3.52 7.41
CA GLY A 30 -1.48 -4.15 6.73
C GLY A 30 -0.90 -5.25 7.59
N GLU A 31 -0.64 -6.39 7.00
CA GLU A 31 -0.01 -7.53 7.66
C GLU A 31 1.30 -7.91 6.97
N ALA A 32 2.28 -8.31 7.77
CA ALA A 32 3.49 -8.98 7.31
C ALA A 32 3.70 -10.25 8.13
N LYS A 33 4.04 -11.34 7.45
CA LYS A 33 4.35 -12.62 8.10
C LYS A 33 5.78 -13.02 7.73
N CYS A 34 6.57 -13.37 8.74
CA CYS A 34 7.89 -13.93 8.55
C CYS A 34 7.81 -15.33 7.95
N HIS A 35 8.74 -15.67 7.05
CA HIS A 35 8.86 -17.04 6.57
C HIS A 35 9.29 -17.98 7.73
N PRO A 36 8.75 -19.20 7.81
CA PRO A 36 9.10 -20.12 8.90
C PRO A 36 10.60 -20.39 9.06
N GLU A 37 11.35 -20.42 7.95
CA GLU A 37 12.81 -20.63 7.96
C GLU A 37 13.59 -19.41 8.49
N ASP A 38 12.96 -18.25 8.56
CA ASP A 38 13.55 -16.99 8.98
C ASP A 38 13.05 -16.50 10.35
N MET A 39 12.31 -17.35 11.07
CA MET A 39 11.72 -16.97 12.35
C MET A 39 12.72 -16.54 13.41
N ASP A 40 13.90 -17.11 13.41
CA ASP A 40 15.01 -16.73 14.30
C ASP A 40 15.64 -15.37 13.94
N MET A 41 15.49 -14.93 12.69
CA MET A 41 15.91 -13.62 12.18
C MET A 41 14.77 -12.61 12.17
N ASN A 42 13.58 -13.00 12.64
CA ASN A 42 12.39 -12.15 12.63
C ASN A 42 12.64 -10.85 13.41
N SER A 43 12.50 -9.73 12.72
CA SER A 43 12.74 -8.41 13.24
C SER A 43 11.43 -7.63 13.33
N ARG A 44 11.15 -7.12 14.54
CA ARG A 44 10.02 -6.20 14.77
C ARG A 44 10.04 -5.03 13.78
N PHE A 45 11.19 -4.42 13.57
CA PHE A 45 11.33 -3.29 12.65
C PHE A 45 10.93 -3.67 11.22
N THR A 46 11.48 -4.78 10.69
CA THR A 46 11.19 -5.26 9.34
C THR A 46 9.71 -5.58 9.15
N GLY A 47 9.13 -6.34 10.09
CA GLY A 47 7.74 -6.74 10.02
C GLY A 47 6.79 -5.53 10.09
N ILE A 48 7.00 -4.63 11.03
CA ILE A 48 6.18 -3.42 11.18
C ILE A 48 6.31 -2.50 9.97
N THR A 49 7.52 -2.29 9.43
CA THR A 49 7.71 -1.46 8.23
C THR A 49 6.91 -1.99 7.04
N ILE A 50 6.95 -3.30 6.77
CA ILE A 50 6.15 -3.90 5.68
C ILE A 50 4.65 -3.76 5.96
N ALA A 51 4.22 -4.02 7.19
CA ALA A 51 2.82 -3.91 7.58
C ALA A 51 2.30 -2.48 7.40
N GLU A 52 3.07 -1.48 7.81
CA GLU A 52 2.73 -0.06 7.65
C GLU A 52 2.63 0.35 6.17
N MET A 53 3.60 -0.03 5.33
CA MET A 53 3.54 0.22 3.89
C MET A 53 2.29 -0.40 3.25
N ARG A 54 1.89 -1.60 3.69
CA ARG A 54 0.67 -2.27 3.22
C ARG A 54 -0.59 -1.57 3.69
N ALA A 55 -0.65 -1.15 4.96
CA ALA A 55 -1.80 -0.41 5.50
C ALA A 55 -1.98 0.94 4.78
N ASN A 56 -0.91 1.69 4.56
CA ASN A 56 -0.95 2.96 3.81
C ASN A 56 -1.46 2.75 2.37
N ARG A 57 -1.05 1.67 1.71
CA ARG A 57 -1.56 1.35 0.37
C ARG A 57 -3.06 1.09 0.37
N GLU A 58 -3.61 0.45 1.40
CA GLU A 58 -5.05 0.23 1.53
C GLU A 58 -5.81 1.53 1.76
N VAL A 59 -5.25 2.51 2.50
CA VAL A 59 -5.82 3.87 2.61
C VAL A 59 -5.97 4.51 1.23
N PHE A 60 -4.92 4.50 0.40
CA PHE A 60 -5.00 5.06 -0.95
C PHE A 60 -6.00 4.35 -1.86
N ARG A 61 -6.10 3.02 -1.74
CA ARG A 61 -7.12 2.24 -2.47
C ARG A 61 -8.53 2.65 -2.06
N HIS A 62 -8.76 2.81 -0.76
CA HIS A 62 -10.05 3.25 -0.25
C HIS A 62 -10.45 4.63 -0.79
N ILE A 63 -9.55 5.61 -0.72
CA ILE A 63 -9.77 6.96 -1.27
C ILE A 63 -10.10 6.89 -2.76
N ARG A 64 -9.33 6.12 -3.54
CA ARG A 64 -9.59 5.94 -4.97
C ARG A 64 -10.98 5.38 -5.24
N ASP A 65 -11.35 4.28 -4.55
CA ASP A 65 -12.50 3.48 -4.90
C ASP A 65 -13.80 4.03 -4.31
N ASN A 66 -13.75 4.68 -3.16
CA ASN A 66 -14.94 5.14 -2.44
C ASN A 66 -15.16 6.66 -2.48
N GLU A 67 -14.15 7.44 -2.84
CA GLU A 67 -14.26 8.90 -2.91
C GLU A 67 -14.10 9.39 -4.36
N ILE A 68 -12.94 9.17 -4.99
CA ILE A 68 -12.61 9.77 -6.28
C ILE A 68 -13.41 9.17 -7.44
N ILE A 69 -13.45 7.84 -7.55
CA ILE A 69 -14.14 7.17 -8.68
C ILE A 69 -15.65 7.43 -8.66
N PRO A 70 -16.38 7.30 -7.54
CA PRO A 70 -17.80 7.59 -7.51
C PRO A 70 -18.12 9.06 -7.83
N GLU A 71 -17.34 10.00 -7.29
CA GLU A 71 -17.52 11.42 -7.57
C GLU A 71 -17.26 11.75 -9.04
N LEU A 72 -16.18 11.24 -9.62
CA LEU A 72 -15.89 11.41 -11.04
C LEU A 72 -16.98 10.83 -11.94
N LYS A 73 -17.52 9.67 -11.57
CA LYS A 73 -18.64 9.04 -12.29
C LYS A 73 -19.87 9.94 -12.26
N SER A 74 -20.25 10.44 -11.09
CA SER A 74 -21.41 11.33 -10.93
C SER A 74 -21.25 12.64 -11.74
N LEU A 75 -20.06 13.25 -11.74
CA LEU A 75 -19.78 14.44 -12.52
C LEU A 75 -19.89 14.19 -14.03
N LYS A 76 -19.40 13.04 -14.51
CA LYS A 76 -19.50 12.66 -15.94
C LYS A 76 -20.93 12.36 -16.35
N GLU A 77 -21.71 11.70 -15.50
CA GLU A 77 -23.14 11.46 -15.73
C GLU A 77 -23.92 12.77 -15.83
N LEU A 78 -23.68 13.70 -14.90
CA LEU A 78 -24.29 15.03 -14.91
C LEU A 78 -23.94 15.78 -16.22
N TYR A 79 -22.67 15.79 -16.62
CA TYR A 79 -22.23 16.42 -17.86
C TYR A 79 -22.90 15.76 -19.09
N GLY A 80 -23.03 14.44 -19.10
CA GLY A 80 -23.73 13.70 -20.14
C GLY A 80 -25.20 14.12 -20.29
N VAL A 81 -25.91 14.21 -19.15
CA VAL A 81 -27.31 14.70 -19.14
C VAL A 81 -27.42 16.12 -19.68
N MET A 82 -26.54 17.03 -19.22
CA MET A 82 -26.53 18.41 -19.67
C MET A 82 -26.25 18.51 -21.18
N LYS A 83 -25.31 17.74 -21.72
CA LYS A 83 -24.94 17.73 -23.13
C LYS A 83 -26.10 17.36 -24.06
N HIS A 84 -27.02 16.51 -23.61
CA HIS A 84 -28.20 16.10 -24.38
C HIS A 84 -29.38 17.06 -24.25
N SER A 85 -29.25 18.11 -23.44
CA SER A 85 -30.28 19.15 -23.32
C SER A 85 -30.36 20.01 -24.59
N THR A 86 -31.56 20.38 -25.02
CA THR A 86 -31.80 21.30 -26.14
C THR A 86 -31.25 22.72 -25.90
N ARG A 87 -30.96 23.06 -24.64
CA ARG A 87 -30.36 24.34 -24.22
C ARG A 87 -28.88 24.27 -23.91
N PHE A 88 -28.21 23.16 -24.32
CA PHE A 88 -26.79 22.98 -24.05
C PHE A 88 -25.96 24.09 -24.73
N ASN A 89 -25.19 24.82 -23.92
CA ASN A 89 -24.22 25.78 -24.39
C ASN A 89 -22.84 25.40 -23.79
N PRO A 90 -21.89 24.91 -24.60
CA PRO A 90 -20.58 24.50 -24.11
C PRO A 90 -19.76 25.66 -23.52
N GLN A 91 -20.10 26.93 -23.88
CA GLN A 91 -19.44 28.14 -23.39
C GLN A 91 -20.14 28.72 -22.15
N SER A 92 -21.20 28.10 -21.65
CA SER A 92 -21.81 28.58 -20.41
C SER A 92 -20.87 28.37 -19.23
N TYR A 93 -20.99 29.27 -18.25
CA TYR A 93 -20.15 29.18 -17.02
C TYR A 93 -20.27 27.84 -16.33
N GLU A 94 -21.48 27.31 -16.22
CA GLU A 94 -21.78 26.04 -15.57
C GLU A 94 -21.09 24.86 -16.27
N ASN A 95 -21.13 24.83 -17.61
CA ASN A 95 -20.49 23.77 -18.39
C ASN A 95 -18.95 23.85 -18.30
N ILE A 96 -18.39 25.07 -18.32
CA ILE A 96 -16.94 25.26 -18.13
C ILE A 96 -16.51 24.81 -16.75
N MET A 97 -17.26 25.18 -15.72
CA MET A 97 -16.96 24.77 -14.33
C MET A 97 -17.05 23.27 -14.15
N LEU A 98 -18.10 22.63 -14.67
CA LEU A 98 -18.26 21.18 -14.60
C LEU A 98 -17.11 20.43 -15.31
N GLN A 99 -16.70 20.89 -16.47
CA GLN A 99 -15.53 20.33 -17.17
C GLN A 99 -14.22 20.49 -16.38
N ARG A 100 -14.05 21.64 -15.68
CA ARG A 100 -12.89 21.83 -14.79
C ARG A 100 -12.90 20.85 -13.62
N MET A 101 -14.07 20.65 -12.98
CA MET A 101 -14.22 19.69 -11.88
C MET A 101 -13.90 18.26 -12.36
N ILE A 102 -14.40 17.87 -13.53
CA ILE A 102 -14.08 16.55 -14.11
C ILE A 102 -12.56 16.40 -14.31
N ARG A 103 -11.91 17.37 -14.95
CA ARG A 103 -10.45 17.33 -15.16
C ARG A 103 -9.67 17.28 -13.86
N GLN A 104 -10.08 18.05 -12.85
CA GLN A 104 -9.46 18.01 -11.55
C GLN A 104 -9.55 16.60 -10.93
N LYS A 105 -10.72 15.97 -10.97
CA LYS A 105 -10.90 14.61 -10.45
C LYS A 105 -10.16 13.55 -11.25
N GLU A 106 -10.02 13.72 -12.56
CA GLU A 106 -9.18 12.85 -13.40
C GLU A 106 -7.70 12.95 -13.01
N ASN A 107 -7.22 14.16 -12.70
CA ASN A 107 -5.85 14.36 -12.21
C ASN A 107 -5.67 13.73 -10.83
N GLU A 108 -6.58 13.95 -9.88
CA GLU A 108 -6.56 13.32 -8.55
C GLU A 108 -6.54 11.78 -8.67
N LEU A 109 -7.33 11.21 -9.58
CA LEU A 109 -7.33 9.77 -9.85
C LEU A 109 -5.98 9.28 -10.40
N SER A 110 -5.36 10.05 -11.28
CA SER A 110 -4.03 9.73 -11.83
C SER A 110 -2.96 9.76 -10.75
N GLU A 111 -2.97 10.78 -9.90
CA GLU A 111 -2.03 10.94 -8.78
C GLU A 111 -2.15 9.80 -7.78
N ILE A 112 -3.37 9.45 -7.33
CA ILE A 112 -3.57 8.38 -6.37
C ILE A 112 -3.17 7.00 -6.94
N ARG A 113 -3.40 6.77 -8.24
CA ARG A 113 -2.93 5.56 -8.93
C ARG A 113 -1.40 5.48 -8.95
N ALA A 114 -0.74 6.60 -9.21
CA ALA A 114 0.72 6.68 -9.16
C ALA A 114 1.26 6.41 -7.75
N MET A 115 0.62 6.95 -6.71
CA MET A 115 0.98 6.68 -5.31
C MET A 115 0.84 5.20 -4.94
N ILE A 116 -0.26 4.55 -5.35
CA ILE A 116 -0.47 3.10 -5.12
C ILE A 116 0.60 2.28 -5.84
N ALA A 117 0.95 2.64 -7.07
CA ALA A 117 1.98 1.96 -7.84
C ALA A 117 3.37 2.14 -7.22
N ALA A 118 3.72 3.36 -6.80
CA ALA A 118 4.97 3.66 -6.10
C ALA A 118 5.10 2.84 -4.81
N GLN A 119 4.09 2.85 -3.95
CA GLN A 119 4.10 2.05 -2.74
C GLN A 119 4.21 0.54 -3.01
N SER A 120 3.55 0.05 -4.05
CA SER A 120 3.67 -1.36 -4.44
C SER A 120 5.06 -1.72 -4.94
N LYS A 121 5.76 -0.78 -5.59
CA LYS A 121 7.16 -0.91 -6.00
C LYS A 121 8.07 -0.91 -4.78
N ASP A 122 7.88 0.02 -3.85
CA ASP A 122 8.71 0.16 -2.65
C ASP A 122 8.60 -1.08 -1.75
N ILE A 123 7.38 -1.64 -1.59
CA ILE A 123 7.18 -2.90 -0.87
C ILE A 123 7.99 -4.04 -1.53
N ARG A 124 7.91 -4.17 -2.86
CA ARG A 124 8.65 -5.22 -3.57
C ARG A 124 10.15 -5.05 -3.45
N GLN A 125 10.64 -3.82 -3.57
CA GLN A 125 12.06 -3.49 -3.44
C GLN A 125 12.56 -3.83 -2.04
N PHE A 126 11.83 -3.42 -1.00
CA PHE A 126 12.18 -3.70 0.38
C PHE A 126 12.21 -5.22 0.67
N LEU A 127 11.21 -5.96 0.19
CA LEU A 127 11.17 -7.42 0.33
C LEU A 127 12.34 -8.10 -0.38
N TYR A 128 12.68 -7.65 -1.58
CA TYR A 128 13.81 -8.17 -2.34
C TYR A 128 15.15 -7.94 -1.63
N GLU A 129 15.36 -6.76 -1.08
CA GLU A 129 16.58 -6.44 -0.34
C GLU A 129 16.70 -7.28 0.95
N LYS A 130 15.58 -7.49 1.66
CA LYS A 130 15.56 -8.35 2.84
C LYS A 130 15.82 -9.81 2.48
N GLU A 131 15.23 -10.32 1.42
CA GLU A 131 15.47 -11.69 0.95
C GLU A 131 16.95 -11.92 0.60
N LYS A 132 17.60 -10.97 -0.10
CA LYS A 132 19.05 -11.04 -0.34
C LYS A 132 19.86 -11.11 0.95
N CYS A 133 19.48 -10.32 1.95
CA CYS A 133 20.13 -10.32 3.25
C CYS A 133 20.01 -11.69 3.93
N TYR A 134 18.80 -12.26 3.94
CA TYR A 134 18.53 -13.58 4.52
C TYR A 134 19.27 -14.71 3.78
N GLN A 135 19.31 -14.69 2.47
CA GLN A 135 20.09 -15.65 1.68
C GLN A 135 21.58 -15.61 2.02
N GLY A 136 22.16 -14.42 2.23
CA GLY A 136 23.54 -14.27 2.70
C GLY A 136 23.77 -14.93 4.06
N ILE A 137 22.89 -14.68 5.02
CA ILE A 137 22.97 -15.27 6.36
C ILE A 137 22.85 -16.80 6.31
N ARG A 138 21.91 -17.33 5.53
CA ARG A 138 21.72 -18.79 5.35
C ARG A 138 22.97 -19.46 4.77
N ARG A 139 23.63 -18.84 3.79
CA ARG A 139 24.91 -19.34 3.22
C ARG A 139 25.99 -19.41 4.28
N HIS A 140 26.23 -18.33 5.00
CA HIS A 140 27.26 -18.31 6.06
C HIS A 140 27.02 -19.33 7.16
N ARG A 141 25.74 -19.55 7.54
CA ARG A 141 25.37 -20.60 8.50
C ARG A 141 25.67 -22.01 7.98
N ALA A 142 25.36 -22.26 6.69
CA ALA A 142 25.64 -23.55 6.06
C ALA A 142 27.16 -23.83 5.96
N GLU A 143 27.94 -22.82 5.60
CA GLU A 143 29.41 -22.88 5.53
C GLU A 143 30.01 -23.18 6.92
N ALA A 144 29.59 -22.45 7.95
CA ALA A 144 30.04 -22.65 9.33
C ALA A 144 29.69 -24.05 9.87
N ALA A 145 28.52 -24.59 9.55
CA ALA A 145 28.13 -25.93 9.93
C ALA A 145 28.98 -27.01 9.26
N GLN A 146 29.36 -26.79 7.99
CA GLN A 146 30.27 -27.73 7.28
C GLN A 146 31.67 -27.71 7.86
N GLU A 147 32.20 -26.55 8.23
CA GLU A 147 33.54 -26.43 8.86
C GLU A 147 33.58 -27.10 10.23
N GLN A 148 32.52 -26.97 11.05
CA GLN A 148 32.42 -27.63 12.34
C GLN A 148 32.37 -29.17 12.22
N GLY A 149 31.56 -29.68 11.27
CA GLY A 149 31.49 -31.12 11.01
C GLY A 149 32.79 -31.76 10.50
N GLN A 150 33.63 -30.97 9.82
CA GLN A 150 34.95 -31.46 9.39
C GLN A 150 36.01 -31.51 10.53
N ASN A 151 35.85 -30.66 11.54
CA ASN A 151 36.76 -30.61 12.68
C ASN A 151 36.45 -31.67 13.74
N GLU A 152 35.24 -32.21 13.78
CA GLU A 152 34.84 -33.30 14.70
C GLU A 152 35.28 -34.69 14.21
N ILE A 153 35.70 -34.83 12.94
CA ILE A 153 36.11 -36.12 12.33
C ILE A 153 37.66 -36.33 12.39
N LYS A 154 38.38 -35.37 12.94
CA LYS A 154 39.83 -35.49 13.16
C LYS A 154 40.16 -35.81 14.60
#